data_1da585bc7e1f2e352f8aad5ea4b55112
#
_entry.id   1da585bc7e1f2e352f8aad5ea4b55112
#
_cell.length_a   1.000
_cell.length_b   1.000
_cell.length_c   1.000
_cell.angle_alpha   90.00
_cell.angle_beta   90.00
_cell.angle_gamma   90.00
#
_symmetry.space_group_name_H-M   'P 1'
#
loop_
_entity.id
_entity.type
_entity.pdbx_description
1 polymer ?
#
loop_
_entity_poly.entity_id
_entity_poly.type
_entity_poly.pdbx_seq_one_letter_code
_entity_poly.pdbx_strand_id
1 'polypeptide(L)'
;MDHVIIPEPLNKNRICLGHRGVWWAEIETKGHIAHGSMPFLGDCAVRHMGAVLAEMEEKLFPALGMRQTAMPVVPPPARQSTLNINAIHGGLAEPEDGYTGFPSALVPDRCVITIDRRYLIEEDPADVKAEIDALMRRVQQQRDGFEYEIRDLFEVHPIMTSAESPIAATVATAIEAVLGDRPEFVVSPGTYDQKHIDRIGRLQNCIAYGPGILELAHQPDEWVGINDMLDSAKVMAHALMALLADPDQP
;
A
#
# COMPACT_ATOMS: atom_id res chain seq x y z
N MET A 1 -26.87 9.42 -1.98
CA MET A 1 -26.16 8.57 -0.99
C MET A 1 -25.32 9.52 -0.19
N ASP A 2 -25.51 9.56 1.15
CA ASP A 2 -24.89 10.59 1.99
C ASP A 2 -23.78 10.00 2.88
N HIS A 3 -23.85 8.69 3.18
CA HIS A 3 -22.94 7.98 4.05
C HIS A 3 -22.63 6.57 3.54
N VAL A 4 -21.42 6.07 3.79
CA VAL A 4 -21.00 4.70 3.48
C VAL A 4 -20.22 4.11 4.65
N ILE A 5 -20.58 2.89 5.04
CA ILE A 5 -19.79 2.05 5.93
C ILE A 5 -19.32 0.84 5.13
N ILE A 6 -18.02 0.61 5.08
CA ILE A 6 -17.39 -0.53 4.42
C ILE A 6 -17.07 -1.58 5.48
N PRO A 7 -17.63 -2.80 5.42
CA PRO A 7 -17.32 -3.86 6.37
C PRO A 7 -15.91 -4.42 6.13
N GLU A 8 -14.94 -3.98 6.92
CA GLU A 8 -13.54 -4.43 6.87
C GLU A 8 -13.10 -5.02 8.23
N PRO A 9 -12.14 -5.95 8.25
CA PRO A 9 -11.67 -6.60 9.48
C PRO A 9 -10.76 -5.68 10.30
N LEU A 10 -11.33 -4.83 11.13
CA LEU A 10 -10.60 -3.79 11.88
C LEU A 10 -10.80 -3.84 13.40
N ASN A 11 -11.38 -4.91 13.91
CA ASN A 11 -11.91 -5.08 15.26
C ASN A 11 -13.14 -4.23 15.56
N LYS A 12 -14.09 -4.77 16.33
CA LYS A 12 -15.39 -4.14 16.60
C LYS A 12 -15.36 -2.81 17.36
N ASN A 13 -14.23 -2.48 17.99
CA ASN A 13 -14.03 -1.25 18.76
C ASN A 13 -13.23 -0.17 18.01
N ARG A 14 -12.98 -0.34 16.70
CA ARG A 14 -12.21 0.60 15.87
C ARG A 14 -13.05 1.14 14.74
N ILE A 15 -12.79 2.40 14.39
CA ILE A 15 -13.33 3.05 13.20
C ILE A 15 -12.14 3.42 12.31
N CYS A 16 -12.10 2.84 11.12
CA CYS A 16 -11.07 3.20 10.16
C CYS A 16 -11.50 4.39 9.32
N LEU A 17 -10.75 5.48 9.45
CA LEU A 17 -11.04 6.74 8.77
C LEU A 17 -10.49 6.79 7.35
N GLY A 18 -9.52 5.95 7.03
CA GLY A 18 -8.86 6.00 5.72
C GLY A 18 -7.77 4.96 5.56
N HIS A 19 -7.02 5.08 4.49
CA HIS A 19 -5.93 4.17 4.17
C HIS A 19 -4.73 4.91 3.55
N ARG A 20 -3.56 4.26 3.62
CA ARG A 20 -2.35 4.75 2.99
C ARG A 20 -2.48 4.74 1.47
N GLY A 21 -1.60 5.51 0.80
CA GLY A 21 -1.40 5.42 -0.63
C GLY A 21 -0.59 4.20 -1.02
N VAL A 22 -0.73 3.77 -2.26
CA VAL A 22 0.08 2.71 -2.87
C VAL A 22 0.48 3.10 -4.27
N TRP A 23 1.74 2.82 -4.60
CA TRP A 23 2.25 2.90 -5.95
C TRP A 23 3.08 1.66 -6.25
N TRP A 24 2.62 0.90 -7.24
CA TRP A 24 3.37 -0.21 -7.80
C TRP A 24 3.97 0.21 -9.11
N ALA A 25 5.24 -0.07 -9.28
CA ALA A 25 5.96 0.22 -10.51
C ALA A 25 6.96 -0.87 -10.83
N GLU A 26 7.28 -0.99 -12.10
CA GLU A 26 8.47 -1.68 -12.57
C GLU A 26 9.58 -0.67 -12.80
N ILE A 27 10.78 -1.03 -12.34
CA ILE A 27 12.02 -0.32 -12.65
C ILE A 27 12.88 -1.27 -13.46
N GLU A 28 13.16 -0.89 -14.69
CA GLU A 28 14.01 -1.63 -15.60
C GLU A 28 15.36 -0.93 -15.73
N THR A 29 16.46 -1.69 -15.61
CA THR A 29 17.79 -1.27 -16.02
C THR A 29 18.16 -1.95 -17.33
N LYS A 30 18.77 -1.19 -18.24
CA LYS A 30 19.17 -1.63 -19.57
C LYS A 30 20.67 -1.83 -19.65
N GLY A 31 21.10 -2.67 -20.55
CA GLY A 31 22.49 -2.97 -20.79
C GLY A 31 22.74 -3.36 -22.24
N HIS A 32 23.85 -4.02 -22.50
CA HIS A 32 24.24 -4.49 -23.83
C HIS A 32 24.72 -5.93 -23.79
N ILE A 33 24.14 -6.78 -24.64
CA ILE A 33 24.49 -8.20 -24.74
C ILE A 33 25.95 -8.36 -25.24
N ALA A 34 26.65 -9.28 -24.61
CA ALA A 34 27.93 -9.80 -25.08
C ALA A 34 28.08 -11.28 -24.65
N HIS A 35 29.08 -11.96 -25.19
CA HIS A 35 29.40 -13.31 -24.74
C HIS A 35 29.88 -13.30 -23.29
N GLY A 36 29.40 -14.22 -22.45
CA GLY A 36 29.65 -14.22 -21.01
C GLY A 36 31.16 -14.35 -20.64
N SER A 37 32.01 -14.92 -21.53
CA SER A 37 33.46 -14.96 -21.31
C SER A 37 34.17 -13.64 -21.69
N MET A 38 33.46 -12.69 -22.30
CA MET A 38 33.99 -11.39 -22.72
C MET A 38 33.10 -10.24 -22.21
N PRO A 39 32.88 -10.14 -20.88
CA PRO A 39 31.94 -9.17 -20.32
C PRO A 39 32.37 -7.71 -20.56
N PHE A 40 33.62 -7.47 -20.90
CA PHE A 40 34.17 -6.15 -21.26
C PHE A 40 33.67 -5.62 -22.60
N LEU A 41 33.02 -6.46 -23.43
CA LEU A 41 32.37 -6.07 -24.69
C LEU A 41 30.88 -5.77 -24.52
N GLY A 42 30.32 -6.06 -23.35
CA GLY A 42 28.93 -5.82 -23.03
C GLY A 42 28.75 -4.86 -21.88
N ASP A 43 27.50 -4.59 -21.56
CA ASP A 43 27.11 -3.85 -20.35
C ASP A 43 26.01 -4.63 -19.61
N CYS A 44 26.23 -4.87 -18.32
CA CYS A 44 25.40 -5.81 -17.57
C CYS A 44 24.29 -5.12 -16.80
N ALA A 45 23.04 -5.24 -17.28
CA ALA A 45 21.86 -4.67 -16.63
C ALA A 45 21.67 -5.17 -15.20
N VAL A 46 22.02 -6.43 -14.91
CA VAL A 46 21.96 -6.97 -13.53
C VAL A 46 22.93 -6.24 -12.59
N ARG A 47 24.12 -5.88 -13.07
CA ARG A 47 25.07 -5.06 -12.28
C ARG A 47 24.58 -3.61 -12.11
N HIS A 48 23.86 -3.09 -13.08
CA HIS A 48 23.20 -1.79 -12.98
C HIS A 48 22.11 -1.85 -11.90
N MET A 49 21.26 -2.87 -11.91
CA MET A 49 20.23 -3.06 -10.89
C MET A 49 20.85 -3.25 -9.49
N GLY A 50 21.97 -3.94 -9.38
CA GLY A 50 22.71 -4.06 -8.12
C GLY A 50 23.11 -2.70 -7.53
N ALA A 51 23.48 -1.71 -8.36
CA ALA A 51 23.76 -0.36 -7.88
C ALA A 51 22.50 0.38 -7.44
N VAL A 52 21.36 0.18 -8.12
CA VAL A 52 20.06 0.71 -7.70
C VAL A 52 19.66 0.16 -6.33
N LEU A 53 19.77 -1.15 -6.14
CA LEU A 53 19.46 -1.80 -4.87
C LEU A 53 20.35 -1.30 -3.73
N ALA A 54 21.65 -1.13 -3.98
CA ALA A 54 22.57 -0.56 -3.00
C ALA A 54 22.17 0.88 -2.60
N GLU A 55 21.81 1.72 -3.56
CA GLU A 55 21.35 3.10 -3.28
C GLU A 55 20.03 3.10 -2.49
N MET A 56 19.13 2.15 -2.76
CA MET A 56 17.89 1.96 -1.98
C MET A 56 18.20 1.59 -0.53
N GLU A 57 19.09 0.61 -0.31
CA GLU A 57 19.48 0.15 1.04
C GLU A 57 20.20 1.25 1.83
N GLU A 58 21.12 1.97 1.20
CA GLU A 58 21.95 2.96 1.89
C GLU A 58 21.20 4.25 2.20
N LYS A 59 20.26 4.68 1.35
CA LYS A 59 19.64 6.00 1.46
C LYS A 59 18.13 5.99 1.54
N LEU A 60 17.45 5.20 0.68
CA LEU A 60 16.00 5.27 0.61
C LEU A 60 15.33 4.63 1.81
N PHE A 61 15.64 3.38 2.12
CA PHE A 61 14.99 2.67 3.23
C PHE A 61 15.20 3.35 4.58
N PRO A 62 16.41 3.86 4.94
CA PRO A 62 16.56 4.65 6.16
C PRO A 62 15.71 5.92 6.17
N ALA A 63 15.63 6.63 5.03
CA ALA A 63 14.82 7.85 4.93
C ALA A 63 13.32 7.55 5.08
N LEU A 64 12.82 6.46 4.48
CA LEU A 64 11.43 6.02 4.64
C LEU A 64 11.11 5.63 6.08
N GLY A 65 12.01 4.93 6.75
CA GLY A 65 11.86 4.54 8.16
C GLY A 65 11.76 5.71 9.14
N MET A 66 12.26 6.88 8.76
CA MET A 66 12.14 8.11 9.56
C MET A 66 10.80 8.84 9.35
N ARG A 67 10.05 8.53 8.29
CA ARG A 67 8.74 9.13 8.00
C ARG A 67 7.66 8.37 8.72
N GLN A 68 6.97 9.05 9.62
CA GLN A 68 5.89 8.47 10.42
C GLN A 68 4.67 9.37 10.39
N THR A 69 3.49 8.77 10.21
CA THR A 69 2.23 9.48 10.43
C THR A 69 1.93 9.65 11.90
N ALA A 70 1.33 10.77 12.27
CA ALA A 70 0.79 10.99 13.60
C ALA A 70 -0.47 10.15 13.86
N MET A 71 -1.16 9.71 12.81
CA MET A 71 -2.39 8.94 12.90
C MET A 71 -2.15 7.54 13.49
N PRO A 72 -3.04 7.04 14.33
CA PRO A 72 -3.01 5.65 14.76
C PRO A 72 -3.18 4.71 13.57
N VAL A 73 -2.20 3.86 13.30
CA VAL A 73 -2.23 2.83 12.26
C VAL A 73 -2.10 1.47 12.91
N VAL A 74 -2.82 0.50 12.40
CA VAL A 74 -2.80 -0.88 12.91
C VAL A 74 -2.29 -1.81 11.82
N PRO A 75 -1.26 -2.60 12.12
CA PRO A 75 -0.45 -2.63 13.35
C PRO A 75 0.46 -1.39 13.49
N PRO A 76 0.90 -1.03 14.70
CA PRO A 76 1.69 0.18 14.95
C PRO A 76 2.93 0.38 14.06
N PRO A 77 3.70 -0.65 13.69
CA PRO A 77 4.84 -0.49 12.77
C PRO A 77 4.43 0.04 11.39
N ALA A 78 3.17 -0.12 10.98
CA ALA A 78 2.66 0.39 9.71
C ALA A 78 2.47 1.92 9.67
N ARG A 79 2.80 2.63 10.75
CA ARG A 79 2.88 4.10 10.79
C ARG A 79 4.02 4.67 9.94
N GLN A 80 4.93 3.83 9.49
CA GLN A 80 6.05 4.23 8.65
C GLN A 80 5.72 4.13 7.17
N SER A 81 6.36 4.99 6.40
CA SER A 81 6.41 4.88 4.95
C SER A 81 7.27 3.68 4.56
N THR A 82 6.85 2.89 3.57
CA THR A 82 7.58 1.65 3.21
C THR A 82 7.70 1.47 1.70
N LEU A 83 8.74 0.76 1.30
CA LEU A 83 8.89 0.21 -0.04
C LEU A 83 9.30 -1.26 0.09
N ASN A 84 8.60 -2.13 -0.62
CA ASN A 84 8.96 -3.54 -0.77
C ASN A 84 9.35 -3.82 -2.22
N ILE A 85 10.33 -4.69 -2.42
CA ILE A 85 10.69 -5.21 -3.74
C ILE A 85 10.01 -6.57 -3.86
N ASN A 86 8.93 -6.60 -4.66
CA ASN A 86 8.08 -7.80 -4.80
C ASN A 86 8.71 -8.87 -5.67
N ALA A 87 9.51 -8.47 -6.66
CA ALA A 87 10.16 -9.38 -7.59
C ALA A 87 11.42 -8.75 -8.18
N ILE A 88 12.35 -9.60 -8.60
CA ILE A 88 13.51 -9.24 -9.39
C ILE A 88 13.72 -10.30 -10.48
N HIS A 89 13.86 -9.87 -11.72
CA HIS A 89 14.14 -10.72 -12.88
C HIS A 89 15.25 -10.10 -13.71
N GLY A 90 16.31 -10.88 -14.00
CA GLY A 90 17.45 -10.42 -14.80
C GLY A 90 17.95 -11.49 -15.75
N GLY A 91 18.40 -11.07 -16.92
CA GLY A 91 18.82 -11.96 -18.01
C GLY A 91 17.68 -12.36 -18.93
N LEU A 92 17.84 -13.50 -19.62
CA LEU A 92 16.77 -14.03 -20.46
C LEU A 92 15.60 -14.51 -19.61
N ALA A 93 14.38 -14.32 -20.11
CA ALA A 93 13.20 -14.92 -19.51
C ALA A 93 13.33 -16.45 -19.48
N GLU A 94 12.87 -17.06 -18.38
CA GLU A 94 12.76 -18.51 -18.33
C GLU A 94 11.75 -18.98 -19.40
N PRO A 95 12.04 -20.07 -20.13
CA PRO A 95 11.09 -20.64 -21.07
C PRO A 95 9.81 -21.07 -20.35
N GLU A 96 8.65 -20.79 -20.94
CA GLU A 96 7.33 -21.13 -20.38
C GLU A 96 7.12 -22.65 -20.15
N ASP A 97 7.89 -23.49 -20.84
CA ASP A 97 7.82 -24.95 -20.78
C ASP A 97 8.68 -25.60 -19.69
N GLY A 98 9.24 -24.82 -18.77
CA GLY A 98 9.99 -25.34 -17.64
C GLY A 98 11.37 -25.90 -18.01
N TYR A 99 12.00 -25.40 -19.07
CA TYR A 99 13.35 -25.77 -19.46
C TYR A 99 14.36 -25.59 -18.32
N THR A 100 15.00 -26.68 -17.92
CA THR A 100 15.99 -26.72 -16.84
C THR A 100 17.45 -26.71 -17.35
N GLY A 101 17.69 -26.25 -18.58
CA GLY A 101 19.02 -26.14 -19.15
C GLY A 101 19.89 -25.08 -18.48
N PHE A 102 21.20 -25.08 -18.82
CA PHE A 102 22.09 -24.03 -18.34
C PHE A 102 21.66 -22.66 -18.87
N PRO A 103 21.71 -21.60 -18.01
CA PRO A 103 21.50 -20.24 -18.48
C PRO A 103 22.43 -19.91 -19.65
N SER A 104 21.95 -19.11 -20.58
CA SER A 104 22.77 -18.69 -21.71
C SER A 104 24.03 -17.96 -21.23
N ALA A 105 25.19 -18.30 -21.79
CA ALA A 105 26.50 -17.70 -21.43
C ALA A 105 26.62 -16.29 -22.03
N LEU A 106 25.78 -15.34 -21.60
CA LEU A 106 25.73 -13.97 -22.09
C LEU A 106 25.78 -12.95 -20.94
N VAL A 107 26.16 -11.73 -21.27
CA VAL A 107 25.99 -10.54 -20.42
C VAL A 107 24.53 -10.10 -20.55
N PRO A 108 23.76 -10.04 -19.41
CA PRO A 108 22.38 -9.62 -19.45
C PRO A 108 22.19 -8.16 -19.85
N ASP A 109 21.29 -7.91 -20.80
CA ASP A 109 20.94 -6.57 -21.29
C ASP A 109 19.69 -5.99 -20.62
N ARG A 110 19.04 -6.76 -19.76
CA ARG A 110 17.80 -6.38 -19.07
C ARG A 110 17.76 -6.91 -17.65
N CYS A 111 17.36 -6.06 -16.71
CA CYS A 111 16.98 -6.47 -15.36
C CYS A 111 15.83 -5.60 -14.86
N VAL A 112 14.82 -6.22 -14.27
CA VAL A 112 13.58 -5.57 -13.81
C VAL A 112 13.33 -5.91 -12.36
N ILE A 113 12.96 -4.91 -11.58
CA ILE A 113 12.33 -5.10 -10.27
C ILE A 113 10.92 -4.58 -10.28
N THR A 114 10.04 -5.22 -9.50
CA THR A 114 8.70 -4.70 -9.19
C THR A 114 8.69 -4.19 -7.76
N ILE A 115 8.34 -2.93 -7.58
CA ILE A 115 8.25 -2.29 -6.27
C ILE A 115 6.79 -2.11 -5.83
N ASP A 116 6.56 -2.21 -4.50
CA ASP A 116 5.34 -1.82 -3.81
C ASP A 116 5.67 -0.71 -2.81
N ARG A 117 5.43 0.53 -3.19
CA ARG A 117 5.64 1.72 -2.38
C ARG A 117 4.35 2.05 -1.65
N ARG A 118 4.36 1.93 -0.29
CA ARG A 118 3.26 2.36 0.57
C ARG A 118 3.63 3.69 1.20
N TYR A 119 2.84 4.72 0.96
CA TYR A 119 3.12 6.07 1.41
C TYR A 119 1.99 6.62 2.30
N LEU A 120 2.36 7.55 3.16
CA LEU A 120 1.50 8.09 4.20
C LEU A 120 0.47 9.06 3.60
N ILE A 121 -0.57 9.37 4.38
CA ILE A 121 -1.59 10.33 3.98
C ILE A 121 -1.04 11.76 3.85
N GLU A 122 0.09 12.04 4.50
CA GLU A 122 0.78 13.33 4.44
C GLU A 122 1.77 13.45 3.27
N GLU A 123 2.05 12.35 2.54
CA GLU A 123 2.98 12.33 1.39
C GLU A 123 2.23 12.63 0.09
N ASP A 124 2.77 13.55 -0.72
CA ASP A 124 2.25 13.82 -2.06
C ASP A 124 2.68 12.71 -3.05
N PRO A 125 1.77 12.12 -3.83
CA PRO A 125 2.10 11.10 -4.82
C PRO A 125 3.18 11.53 -5.84
N ALA A 126 3.18 12.79 -6.24
CA ALA A 126 4.18 13.30 -7.18
C ALA A 126 5.59 13.33 -6.55
N ASP A 127 5.68 13.72 -5.27
CA ASP A 127 6.96 13.70 -4.53
C ASP A 127 7.47 12.27 -4.32
N VAL A 128 6.56 11.32 -4.06
CA VAL A 128 6.89 9.89 -3.93
C VAL A 128 7.53 9.34 -5.21
N LYS A 129 6.97 9.68 -6.37
CA LYS A 129 7.54 9.28 -7.68
C LYS A 129 8.85 10.00 -7.97
N ALA A 130 8.90 11.30 -7.70
CA ALA A 130 10.09 12.11 -7.90
C ALA A 130 11.29 11.62 -7.06
N GLU A 131 11.05 11.08 -5.86
CA GLU A 131 12.08 10.51 -4.99
C GLU A 131 12.77 9.31 -5.65
N ILE A 132 12.00 8.40 -6.26
CA ILE A 132 12.55 7.24 -6.97
C ILE A 132 13.29 7.69 -8.23
N ASP A 133 12.74 8.62 -9.00
CA ASP A 133 13.41 9.16 -10.19
C ASP A 133 14.73 9.86 -9.80
N ALA A 134 14.74 10.61 -8.71
CA ALA A 134 15.97 11.24 -8.21
C ALA A 134 17.02 10.21 -7.77
N LEU A 135 16.60 9.07 -7.18
CA LEU A 135 17.49 7.95 -6.87
C LEU A 135 18.11 7.39 -8.15
N MET A 136 17.29 7.11 -9.15
CA MET A 136 17.76 6.57 -10.43
C MET A 136 18.75 7.50 -11.14
N ARG A 137 18.46 8.81 -11.12
CA ARG A 137 19.38 9.83 -11.68
C ARG A 137 20.71 9.89 -10.92
N ARG A 138 20.73 9.72 -9.62
CA ARG A 138 22.00 9.66 -8.86
C ARG A 138 22.84 8.46 -9.27
N VAL A 139 22.23 7.28 -9.42
CA VAL A 139 22.93 6.09 -9.91
C VAL A 139 23.46 6.33 -11.32
N GLN A 140 22.67 6.95 -12.20
CA GLN A 140 23.06 7.30 -13.57
C GLN A 140 24.30 8.23 -13.63
N GLN A 141 24.36 9.21 -12.74
CA GLN A 141 25.50 10.13 -12.66
C GLN A 141 26.80 9.46 -12.19
N GLN A 142 26.71 8.34 -11.48
CA GLN A 142 27.84 7.62 -10.90
C GLN A 142 28.29 6.42 -11.75
N ARG A 143 27.56 6.12 -12.84
CA ARG A 143 27.72 4.87 -13.55
C ARG A 143 27.58 5.06 -15.06
N ASP A 144 28.68 4.88 -15.77
CA ASP A 144 28.71 4.96 -17.24
C ASP A 144 27.78 3.90 -17.85
N GLY A 145 27.12 4.23 -18.96
CA GLY A 145 26.24 3.33 -19.69
C GLY A 145 24.90 3.04 -18.99
N PHE A 146 24.65 3.61 -17.80
CA PHE A 146 23.44 3.34 -17.07
C PHE A 146 22.21 3.98 -17.74
N GLU A 147 21.32 3.12 -18.21
CA GLU A 147 20.00 3.48 -18.73
C GLU A 147 18.91 2.78 -17.93
N TYR A 148 17.79 3.46 -17.75
CA TYR A 148 16.65 2.93 -17.01
C TYR A 148 15.32 3.38 -17.56
N GLU A 149 14.27 2.67 -17.17
CA GLU A 149 12.88 3.01 -17.42
C GLU A 149 12.05 2.71 -16.16
N ILE A 150 11.09 3.60 -15.83
CA ILE A 150 10.12 3.38 -14.76
C ILE A 150 8.74 3.32 -15.40
N ARG A 151 8.01 2.24 -15.12
CA ARG A 151 6.66 2.01 -15.62
C ARG A 151 5.68 1.87 -14.47
N ASP A 152 4.69 2.74 -14.41
CA ASP A 152 3.58 2.65 -13.45
C ASP A 152 2.73 1.41 -13.77
N LEU A 153 2.46 0.60 -12.73
CA LEU A 153 1.56 -0.55 -12.81
C LEU A 153 0.22 -0.27 -12.15
N PHE A 154 0.26 0.34 -10.97
CA PHE A 154 -0.93 0.58 -10.16
C PHE A 154 -0.70 1.73 -9.20
N GLU A 155 -1.70 2.59 -9.05
CA GLU A 155 -1.65 3.73 -8.14
C GLU A 155 -2.99 3.95 -7.44
N VAL A 156 -2.91 4.15 -6.14
CA VAL A 156 -4.03 4.58 -5.29
C VAL A 156 -3.55 5.70 -4.39
N HIS A 157 -4.22 6.82 -4.46
CA HIS A 157 -3.95 7.94 -3.56
C HIS A 157 -4.41 7.61 -2.14
N PRO A 158 -3.74 8.14 -1.12
CA PRO A 158 -4.19 8.00 0.25
C PRO A 158 -5.49 8.78 0.43
N ILE A 159 -6.31 8.33 1.36
CA ILE A 159 -7.57 9.00 1.68
C ILE A 159 -7.83 8.94 3.16
N MET A 160 -8.49 9.98 3.69
CA MET A 160 -8.95 10.05 5.07
C MET A 160 -10.23 10.85 5.19
N THR A 161 -11.21 10.27 5.86
CA THR A 161 -12.42 10.95 6.36
C THR A 161 -12.11 11.61 7.70
N SER A 162 -12.66 12.79 7.97
CA SER A 162 -12.51 13.44 9.29
C SER A 162 -13.16 12.61 10.40
N ALA A 163 -12.51 12.58 11.57
CA ALA A 163 -13.09 11.97 12.76
C ALA A 163 -14.36 12.69 13.24
N GLU A 164 -14.50 13.97 12.90
CA GLU A 164 -15.68 14.81 13.21
C GLU A 164 -16.79 14.66 12.15
N SER A 165 -16.56 13.85 11.11
CA SER A 165 -17.60 13.62 10.08
C SER A 165 -18.85 13.01 10.69
N PRO A 166 -20.05 13.30 10.15
CA PRO A 166 -21.31 12.76 10.69
C PRO A 166 -21.31 11.24 10.80
N ILE A 167 -20.76 10.54 9.81
CA ILE A 167 -20.69 9.08 9.83
C ILE A 167 -19.78 8.55 10.92
N ALA A 168 -18.58 9.14 11.09
CA ALA A 168 -17.63 8.72 12.12
C ALA A 168 -18.19 8.99 13.52
N ALA A 169 -18.77 10.16 13.76
CA ALA A 169 -19.40 10.52 15.03
C ALA A 169 -20.58 9.61 15.39
N THR A 170 -21.44 9.29 14.39
CA THR A 170 -22.60 8.40 14.60
C THR A 170 -22.17 6.98 14.95
N VAL A 171 -21.20 6.43 14.22
CA VAL A 171 -20.69 5.08 14.51
C VAL A 171 -19.94 5.05 15.85
N ALA A 172 -19.22 6.13 16.22
CA ALA A 172 -18.59 6.24 17.53
C ALA A 172 -19.62 6.18 18.66
N THR A 173 -20.70 6.94 18.55
CA THR A 173 -21.81 6.91 19.53
C THR A 173 -22.45 5.52 19.61
N ALA A 174 -22.63 4.85 18.47
CA ALA A 174 -23.18 3.49 18.44
C ALA A 174 -22.26 2.45 19.11
N ILE A 175 -20.93 2.56 18.91
CA ILE A 175 -19.94 1.73 19.58
C ILE A 175 -20.01 1.94 21.11
N GLU A 176 -20.01 3.18 21.57
CA GLU A 176 -20.11 3.51 23.01
C GLU A 176 -21.42 2.92 23.61
N ALA A 177 -22.53 3.03 22.90
CA ALA A 177 -23.83 2.50 23.36
C ALA A 177 -23.86 0.97 23.46
N VAL A 178 -23.20 0.25 22.54
CA VAL A 178 -23.26 -1.22 22.47
C VAL A 178 -22.13 -1.86 23.28
N LEU A 179 -20.91 -1.34 23.21
CA LEU A 179 -19.72 -1.94 23.83
C LEU A 179 -19.38 -1.33 25.19
N GLY A 180 -19.86 -0.14 25.49
CA GLY A 180 -19.57 0.57 26.75
C GLY A 180 -18.23 1.31 26.75
N ASP A 181 -17.44 1.21 25.68
CA ASP A 181 -16.12 1.82 25.54
C ASP A 181 -16.07 2.79 24.36
N ARG A 182 -15.17 3.78 24.45
CA ARG A 182 -14.92 4.69 23.33
C ARG A 182 -14.19 3.97 22.20
N PRO A 183 -14.57 4.23 20.94
CA PRO A 183 -13.84 3.66 19.80
C PRO A 183 -12.45 4.26 19.64
N GLU A 184 -11.55 3.48 19.06
CA GLU A 184 -10.27 3.95 18.56
C GLU A 184 -10.41 4.33 17.07
N PHE A 185 -10.00 5.55 16.72
CA PHE A 185 -9.89 5.97 15.32
C PHE A 185 -8.54 5.54 14.76
N VAL A 186 -8.56 4.85 13.62
CA VAL A 186 -7.35 4.28 12.99
C VAL A 186 -7.31 4.56 11.50
N VAL A 187 -6.14 4.36 10.90
CA VAL A 187 -5.93 4.34 9.44
C VAL A 187 -5.42 2.95 9.05
N SER A 188 -5.96 2.39 7.98
CA SER A 188 -5.52 1.10 7.46
C SER A 188 -4.14 1.19 6.78
N PRO A 189 -3.25 0.22 7.02
CA PRO A 189 -1.99 0.10 6.29
C PRO A 189 -2.17 -0.35 4.84
N GLY A 190 -3.27 -1.05 4.56
CA GLY A 190 -3.69 -1.47 3.23
C GLY A 190 -4.59 -0.45 2.54
N THR A 191 -5.11 -0.81 1.38
CA THR A 191 -6.12 -0.03 0.66
C THR A 191 -7.43 -0.81 0.58
N TYR A 192 -8.56 -0.13 0.66
CA TYR A 192 -9.89 -0.71 0.53
C TYR A 192 -10.80 0.19 -0.31
N ASP A 193 -12.07 -0.16 -0.46
CA ASP A 193 -12.97 0.43 -1.45
C ASP A 193 -13.32 1.90 -1.23
N GLN A 194 -12.94 2.51 -0.11
CA GLN A 194 -13.09 3.95 0.12
C GLN A 194 -12.49 4.79 -1.02
N LYS A 195 -11.37 4.34 -1.62
CA LYS A 195 -10.77 4.98 -2.81
C LYS A 195 -11.74 5.17 -3.98
N HIS A 196 -12.68 4.23 -4.16
CA HIS A 196 -13.68 4.31 -5.21
C HIS A 196 -14.84 5.22 -4.82
N ILE A 197 -15.24 5.16 -3.55
CA ILE A 197 -16.31 6.01 -2.99
C ILE A 197 -15.90 7.48 -3.08
N ASP A 198 -14.68 7.82 -2.72
CA ASP A 198 -14.16 9.19 -2.83
C ASP A 198 -13.94 9.60 -4.28
N ARG A 199 -13.15 8.84 -5.03
CA ARG A 199 -12.69 9.23 -6.37
C ARG A 199 -13.82 9.26 -7.41
N ILE A 200 -14.70 8.25 -7.39
CA ILE A 200 -15.80 8.08 -8.35
C ILE A 200 -17.09 8.67 -7.79
N GLY A 201 -17.42 8.29 -6.56
CA GLY A 201 -18.64 8.73 -5.88
C GLY A 201 -18.58 10.16 -5.38
N ARG A 202 -17.39 10.73 -5.24
CA ARG A 202 -17.12 12.06 -4.66
C ARG A 202 -17.76 12.24 -3.29
N LEU A 203 -17.78 11.18 -2.49
CA LEU A 203 -18.38 11.13 -1.18
C LEU A 203 -17.31 10.97 -0.11
N GLN A 204 -17.16 11.99 0.74
CA GLN A 204 -16.17 12.01 1.83
C GLN A 204 -16.66 11.36 3.13
N ASN A 205 -17.98 11.18 3.29
CA ASN A 205 -18.57 10.51 4.46
C ASN A 205 -18.52 8.99 4.29
N CYS A 206 -17.31 8.42 4.28
CA CYS A 206 -17.07 6.99 4.11
C CYS A 206 -16.03 6.53 5.13
N ILE A 207 -16.36 5.50 5.89
CA ILE A 207 -15.47 4.86 6.87
C ILE A 207 -15.48 3.36 6.67
N ALA A 208 -14.49 2.65 7.23
CA ALA A 208 -14.57 1.22 7.39
C ALA A 208 -14.81 0.84 8.87
N TYR A 209 -15.65 -0.19 9.06
CA TYR A 209 -15.97 -0.75 10.36
C TYR A 209 -16.41 -2.21 10.22
N GLY A 210 -15.82 -3.11 10.99
CA GLY A 210 -16.18 -4.53 11.00
C GLY A 210 -15.47 -5.32 12.10
N PRO A 211 -15.95 -6.53 12.42
CA PRO A 211 -15.53 -7.30 13.60
C PRO A 211 -14.25 -8.13 13.42
N GLY A 212 -13.78 -8.32 12.20
CA GLY A 212 -12.61 -9.16 11.89
C GLY A 212 -11.29 -8.58 12.43
N ILE A 213 -10.26 -9.39 12.43
CA ILE A 213 -8.92 -9.06 12.95
C ILE A 213 -8.00 -8.81 11.75
N LEU A 214 -7.57 -7.55 11.55
CA LEU A 214 -6.76 -7.17 10.39
C LEU A 214 -5.45 -7.97 10.30
N GLU A 215 -4.82 -8.25 11.42
CA GLU A 215 -3.56 -8.99 11.49
C GLU A 215 -3.69 -10.46 11.03
N LEU A 216 -4.90 -10.99 10.99
CA LEU A 216 -5.19 -12.35 10.50
C LEU A 216 -5.70 -12.37 9.07
N ALA A 217 -6.00 -11.20 8.48
CA ALA A 217 -6.54 -11.10 7.13
C ALA A 217 -5.58 -11.75 6.11
N HIS A 218 -6.15 -12.55 5.20
CA HIS A 218 -5.44 -13.29 4.16
C HIS A 218 -4.49 -14.38 4.67
N GLN A 219 -4.57 -14.75 5.94
CA GLN A 219 -3.76 -15.85 6.49
C GLN A 219 -4.53 -17.16 6.50
N PRO A 220 -3.84 -18.31 6.46
CA PRO A 220 -4.45 -19.59 6.77
C PRO A 220 -5.11 -19.52 8.16
N ASP A 221 -6.28 -20.14 8.28
CA ASP A 221 -7.04 -20.20 9.53
C ASP A 221 -7.51 -18.83 10.08
N GLU A 222 -7.74 -17.84 9.20
CA GLU A 222 -8.40 -16.59 9.56
C GLU A 222 -9.74 -16.86 10.26
N TRP A 223 -9.99 -16.15 11.36
CA TRP A 223 -11.20 -16.33 12.15
C TRP A 223 -11.78 -15.01 12.68
N VAL A 224 -13.06 -15.04 13.05
CA VAL A 224 -13.74 -13.93 13.73
C VAL A 224 -14.59 -14.48 14.87
N GLY A 225 -14.65 -13.77 16.00
CA GLY A 225 -15.49 -14.15 17.13
C GLY A 225 -16.98 -13.99 16.81
N ILE A 226 -17.80 -15.00 17.15
CA ILE A 226 -19.26 -14.96 16.95
C ILE A 226 -19.86 -13.77 17.72
N ASN A 227 -19.45 -13.56 18.97
CA ASN A 227 -19.92 -12.42 19.76
C ASN A 227 -19.47 -11.07 19.14
N ASP A 228 -18.28 -11.00 18.53
CA ASP A 228 -17.80 -9.78 17.87
C ASP A 228 -18.63 -9.47 16.61
N MET A 229 -19.05 -10.50 15.87
CA MET A 229 -20.01 -10.35 14.76
C MET A 229 -21.35 -9.80 15.23
N LEU A 230 -21.90 -10.36 16.34
CA LEU A 230 -23.18 -9.92 16.89
C LEU A 230 -23.11 -8.49 17.42
N ASP A 231 -22.05 -8.14 18.13
CA ASP A 231 -21.85 -6.79 18.65
C ASP A 231 -21.69 -5.79 17.52
N SER A 232 -20.87 -6.12 16.49
CA SER A 232 -20.71 -5.27 15.32
C SER A 232 -22.03 -5.07 14.57
N ALA A 233 -22.84 -6.11 14.43
CA ALA A 233 -24.17 -6.00 13.82
C ALA A 233 -25.10 -5.06 14.61
N LYS A 234 -25.08 -5.10 15.95
CA LYS A 234 -25.82 -4.17 16.81
C LYS A 234 -25.32 -2.73 16.61
N VAL A 235 -23.99 -2.50 16.60
CA VAL A 235 -23.41 -1.19 16.35
C VAL A 235 -23.87 -0.64 15.00
N MET A 236 -23.80 -1.45 13.94
CA MET A 236 -24.26 -1.02 12.62
C MET A 236 -25.77 -0.72 12.60
N ALA A 237 -26.59 -1.53 13.27
CA ALA A 237 -28.02 -1.27 13.38
C ALA A 237 -28.31 0.06 14.10
N HIS A 238 -27.62 0.33 15.22
CA HIS A 238 -27.73 1.61 15.93
C HIS A 238 -27.33 2.79 15.06
N ALA A 239 -26.21 2.68 14.36
CA ALA A 239 -25.72 3.73 13.48
C ALA A 239 -26.71 4.00 12.32
N LEU A 240 -27.21 2.94 11.69
CA LEU A 240 -28.21 3.07 10.60
C LEU A 240 -29.50 3.71 11.09
N MET A 241 -30.01 3.31 12.25
CA MET A 241 -31.20 3.92 12.84
C MET A 241 -30.99 5.43 13.07
N ALA A 242 -29.84 5.83 13.58
CA ALA A 242 -29.51 7.24 13.83
C ALA A 242 -29.34 8.05 12.55
N LEU A 243 -28.74 7.44 11.49
CA LEU A 243 -28.53 8.12 10.20
C LEU A 243 -29.81 8.22 9.35
N LEU A 244 -30.75 7.30 9.52
CA LEU A 244 -31.99 7.20 8.75
C LEU A 244 -33.19 7.74 9.50
N ALA A 245 -33.05 8.08 10.78
CA ALA A 245 -34.14 8.72 11.55
C ALA A 245 -34.50 10.05 10.90
N ASP A 246 -35.76 10.20 10.56
CA ASP A 246 -36.30 11.48 10.11
C ASP A 246 -36.33 12.45 11.30
N PRO A 247 -35.60 13.58 11.27
CA PRO A 247 -35.61 14.53 12.37
C PRO A 247 -36.99 15.12 12.65
N ASP A 248 -37.94 15.00 11.72
CA ASP A 248 -39.30 15.54 11.80
C ASP A 248 -40.35 14.46 12.18
N GLN A 249 -39.96 13.19 12.39
CA GLN A 249 -40.85 12.14 12.91
C GLN A 249 -40.66 11.98 14.43
N PRO A 250 -41.76 12.09 15.24
CA PRO A 250 -41.72 11.92 16.69
C PRO A 250 -41.42 10.47 17.14
#